data_c1412976fe9aabbc6bb9dac44aaec599
#
_entry.id   c1412976fe9aabbc6bb9dac44aaec599
#
_cell.length_a   1.000
_cell.length_b   1.000
_cell.length_c   1.000
_cell.angle_alpha   90.00
_cell.angle_beta   90.00
_cell.angle_gamma   90.00
#
_symmetry.space_group_name_H-M   'P 1'
#
loop_
_entity.id
_entity.type
_entity.pdbx_description
1 polymer ?
#
loop_
_entity_poly.entity_id
_entity_poly.type
_entity_poly.pdbx_seq_one_letter_code
_entity_poly.pdbx_strand_id
1 'polypeptide(L)'
;MIKIAKEKRTFATKFKQMLMKETLKSYFGYDSFRPLQEEIIRHLLNKQDSLVLMPTGGGKSICYQLPALLSEGTAIVVSPLISLMKDQVETLQANGIAAGALNSSNDETENANLRRACIEGRLKLLYISPEKLIAEKDYLLRDMSISLFAIDEAHCISQWGHDFRPEYRRIRPIINEIGKAPLIALTATATPKVQHDIQKNLGMVDAQIFKSSFNRPNLYYEVRPKTANIDRDIIKFIRNNPEKSGIIYCLSRKKVEELAEILQANGINARAYHAGMDSATRTQNQDDFLMEKIDVIVATIAFGMGIDKPDVRYVIHYDIPKSLEGYYQETGRAGRDGGEGRCITFYTNKDLQKLEKFMQGKPVAEQEIGKQLLLETAAYAESSVCRRKTLLHYFGEEYLEDNCGNCDNCLNP
;
A
#
# COMPACT_ATOMS: atom_id res chain seq x y z
N MET A 1 22.38 14.92 42.03
CA MET A 1 21.23 15.20 41.14
C MET A 1 21.33 14.54 39.77
N ILE A 2 22.43 14.61 39.04
CA ILE A 2 22.60 14.04 37.68
C ILE A 2 22.43 12.51 37.63
N LYS A 3 22.95 11.77 38.64
CA LYS A 3 22.84 10.29 38.70
C LYS A 3 21.37 9.83 38.87
N ILE A 4 20.60 10.47 39.75
CA ILE A 4 19.18 10.19 40.00
C ILE A 4 18.32 10.52 38.76
N ALA A 5 18.63 11.61 38.07
CA ALA A 5 17.93 11.97 36.80
C ALA A 5 18.21 10.95 35.68
N LYS A 6 19.44 10.42 35.62
CA LYS A 6 19.83 9.38 34.65
C LYS A 6 19.14 8.04 34.94
N GLU A 7 19.06 7.65 36.21
CA GLU A 7 18.37 6.43 36.67
C GLU A 7 16.86 6.51 36.41
N LYS A 8 16.20 7.65 36.70
CA LYS A 8 14.80 7.88 36.42
C LYS A 8 14.49 7.84 34.89
N ARG A 9 15.37 8.43 34.07
CA ARG A 9 15.25 8.35 32.59
C ARG A 9 15.37 6.90 32.09
N THR A 10 16.34 6.15 32.62
CA THR A 10 16.55 4.74 32.26
C THR A 10 15.34 3.87 32.65
N PHE A 11 14.78 4.10 33.84
CA PHE A 11 13.60 3.40 34.33
C PHE A 11 12.36 3.71 33.44
N ALA A 12 12.09 4.98 33.15
CA ALA A 12 10.99 5.41 32.31
C ALA A 12 11.10 4.83 30.88
N THR A 13 12.32 4.75 30.33
CA THR A 13 12.56 4.15 29.01
C THR A 13 12.27 2.66 29.00
N LYS A 14 12.75 1.93 30.01
CA LYS A 14 12.50 0.48 30.16
C LYS A 14 11.01 0.19 30.36
N PHE A 15 10.32 0.98 31.16
CA PHE A 15 8.89 0.84 31.40
C PHE A 15 8.09 1.07 30.12
N LYS A 16 8.39 2.12 29.35
CA LYS A 16 7.75 2.36 28.04
C LYS A 16 7.99 1.20 27.07
N GLN A 17 9.19 0.66 27.02
CA GLN A 17 9.53 -0.48 26.15
C GLN A 17 8.78 -1.74 26.54
N MET A 18 8.65 -2.02 27.84
CA MET A 18 7.85 -3.14 28.35
C MET A 18 6.38 -2.98 27.93
N LEU A 19 5.80 -1.81 28.18
CA LEU A 19 4.41 -1.52 27.82
C LEU A 19 4.14 -1.65 26.31
N MET A 20 5.07 -1.21 25.45
CA MET A 20 4.96 -1.38 24.00
C MET A 20 4.92 -2.86 23.60
N LYS A 21 5.76 -3.72 24.19
CA LYS A 21 5.80 -5.16 23.93
C LYS A 21 4.55 -5.88 24.43
N GLU A 22 4.09 -5.53 25.63
CA GLU A 22 2.85 -6.07 26.20
C GLU A 22 1.64 -5.71 25.32
N THR A 23 1.54 -4.46 24.85
CA THR A 23 0.49 -4.01 23.96
C THR A 23 0.57 -4.74 22.61
N LEU A 24 1.77 -4.91 22.04
CA LEU A 24 1.98 -5.65 20.81
C LEU A 24 1.47 -7.09 20.95
N LYS A 25 1.82 -7.76 22.02
CA LYS A 25 1.39 -9.14 22.27
C LYS A 25 -0.11 -9.26 22.54
N SER A 26 -0.65 -8.38 23.37
CA SER A 26 -2.04 -8.46 23.83
C SER A 26 -3.05 -8.16 22.71
N TYR A 27 -2.78 -7.19 21.85
CA TYR A 27 -3.72 -6.76 20.80
C TYR A 27 -3.40 -7.33 19.43
N PHE A 28 -2.14 -7.57 19.12
CA PHE A 28 -1.73 -8.00 17.76
C PHE A 28 -1.16 -9.42 17.73
N GLY A 29 -0.94 -10.06 18.89
CA GLY A 29 -0.47 -11.44 18.98
C GLY A 29 1.00 -11.66 18.64
N TYR A 30 1.81 -10.59 18.46
CA TYR A 30 3.21 -10.70 18.11
C TYR A 30 4.11 -10.63 19.35
N ASP A 31 5.11 -11.51 19.42
CA ASP A 31 6.08 -11.53 20.52
C ASP A 31 7.23 -10.51 20.36
N SER A 32 7.46 -10.02 19.13
CA SER A 32 8.54 -9.08 18.83
C SER A 32 8.19 -8.14 17.70
N PHE A 33 8.79 -6.95 17.72
CA PHE A 33 8.70 -5.99 16.62
C PHE A 33 9.49 -6.47 15.40
N ARG A 34 9.00 -6.15 14.22
CA ARG A 34 9.77 -6.21 12.99
C ARG A 34 10.80 -5.07 12.95
N PRO A 35 11.84 -5.17 12.11
CA PRO A 35 12.83 -4.09 11.96
C PRO A 35 12.17 -2.72 11.78
N LEU A 36 12.73 -1.69 12.42
CA LEU A 36 12.27 -0.30 12.45
C LEU A 36 10.97 -0.02 13.23
N GLN A 37 10.05 -0.98 13.42
CA GLN A 37 8.76 -0.72 14.07
C GLN A 37 8.92 -0.11 15.46
N GLU A 38 9.74 -0.71 16.32
CA GLU A 38 9.94 -0.22 17.71
C GLU A 38 10.50 1.21 17.72
N GLU A 39 11.44 1.50 16.82
CA GLU A 39 12.05 2.82 16.70
C GLU A 39 11.05 3.88 16.24
N ILE A 40 10.25 3.58 15.19
CA ILE A 40 9.19 4.46 14.69
C ILE A 40 8.15 4.74 15.77
N ILE A 41 7.66 3.71 16.45
CA ILE A 41 6.67 3.84 17.52
C ILE A 41 7.20 4.74 18.64
N ARG A 42 8.43 4.52 19.07
CA ARG A 42 9.08 5.34 20.10
C ARG A 42 9.22 6.79 19.68
N HIS A 43 9.58 7.04 18.42
CA HIS A 43 9.70 8.38 17.84
C HIS A 43 8.36 9.12 17.88
N LEU A 44 7.30 8.46 17.46
CA LEU A 44 5.95 9.02 17.45
C LEU A 44 5.40 9.28 18.86
N LEU A 45 5.66 8.35 19.83
CA LEU A 45 5.30 8.53 21.24
C LEU A 45 6.07 9.69 21.92
N ASN A 46 7.21 10.08 21.37
CA ASN A 46 7.96 11.27 21.77
C ASN A 46 7.48 12.54 21.07
N LYS A 47 6.32 12.50 20.40
CA LYS A 47 5.67 13.62 19.70
C LYS A 47 6.50 14.17 18.53
N GLN A 48 7.23 13.31 17.84
CA GLN A 48 8.07 13.68 16.70
C GLN A 48 7.45 13.15 15.39
N ASP A 49 7.48 13.98 14.35
CA ASP A 49 6.96 13.62 13.04
C ASP A 49 7.86 12.60 12.33
N SER A 50 7.27 11.69 11.56
CA SER A 50 7.99 10.60 10.89
C SER A 50 7.48 10.35 9.48
N LEU A 51 8.39 10.17 8.54
CA LEU A 51 8.10 9.61 7.21
C LEU A 51 8.58 8.16 7.17
N VAL A 52 7.66 7.24 6.90
CA VAL A 52 7.91 5.79 6.92
C VAL A 52 7.76 5.20 5.52
N LEU A 53 8.85 4.64 5.03
CA LEU A 53 8.94 3.95 3.74
C LEU A 53 9.18 2.47 4.00
N MET A 54 8.12 1.69 3.90
CA MET A 54 8.16 0.25 4.13
C MET A 54 7.36 -0.49 3.05
N PRO A 55 7.85 -1.61 2.51
CA PRO A 55 7.14 -2.37 1.50
C PRO A 55 5.78 -2.86 2.02
N THR A 56 4.90 -3.21 1.11
CA THR A 56 3.62 -3.85 1.45
C THR A 56 3.91 -5.14 2.21
N GLY A 57 3.14 -5.42 3.27
CA GLY A 57 3.40 -6.54 4.18
C GLY A 57 4.49 -6.27 5.23
N GLY A 58 5.16 -5.11 5.20
CA GLY A 58 6.18 -4.71 6.17
C GLY A 58 5.67 -4.38 7.58
N GLY A 59 4.34 -4.36 7.78
CA GLY A 59 3.74 -4.06 9.09
C GLY A 59 3.64 -2.57 9.39
N LYS A 60 3.44 -1.73 8.37
CA LYS A 60 3.25 -0.27 8.51
C LYS A 60 2.16 0.13 9.49
N SER A 61 1.04 -0.58 9.49
CA SER A 61 -0.14 -0.24 10.30
C SER A 61 0.17 -0.24 11.81
N ILE A 62 0.98 -1.17 12.30
CA ILE A 62 1.37 -1.24 13.71
C ILE A 62 2.13 0.02 14.14
N CYS A 63 2.87 0.67 13.23
CA CYS A 63 3.65 1.87 13.53
C CYS A 63 2.80 3.06 14.00
N TYR A 64 1.51 3.11 13.65
CA TYR A 64 0.58 4.12 14.16
C TYR A 64 -0.52 3.55 15.05
N GLN A 65 -0.94 2.30 14.85
CA GLN A 65 -1.99 1.67 15.66
C GLN A 65 -1.55 1.48 17.10
N LEU A 66 -0.33 0.98 17.32
CA LEU A 66 0.17 0.76 18.67
C LEU A 66 0.40 2.07 19.45
N PRO A 67 1.00 3.13 18.88
CA PRO A 67 1.07 4.43 19.55
C PRO A 67 -0.30 5.02 19.86
N ALA A 68 -1.31 4.81 19.00
CA ALA A 68 -2.69 5.25 19.25
C ALA A 68 -3.27 4.61 20.53
N LEU A 69 -3.00 3.32 20.75
CA LEU A 69 -3.44 2.61 21.95
C LEU A 69 -2.76 3.13 23.23
N LEU A 70 -1.49 3.53 23.12
CA LEU A 70 -0.68 4.02 24.25
C LEU A 70 -0.84 5.53 24.51
N SER A 71 -1.57 6.24 23.66
CA SER A 71 -1.78 7.69 23.79
C SER A 71 -3.20 8.00 24.25
N GLU A 72 -3.39 9.13 24.91
CA GLU A 72 -4.69 9.69 25.19
C GLU A 72 -5.29 10.33 23.92
N GLY A 73 -6.60 10.24 23.74
CA GLY A 73 -7.32 10.72 22.57
C GLY A 73 -7.45 9.70 21.45
N THR A 74 -7.95 10.17 20.32
CA THR A 74 -8.23 9.37 19.11
C THR A 74 -7.16 9.66 18.04
N ALA A 75 -6.60 8.61 17.44
CA ALA A 75 -5.74 8.75 16.27
C ALA A 75 -6.61 8.92 15.02
N ILE A 76 -6.28 9.93 14.20
CA ILE A 76 -6.91 10.15 12.91
C ILE A 76 -6.06 9.50 11.84
N VAL A 77 -6.63 8.51 11.15
CA VAL A 77 -5.96 7.79 10.04
C VAL A 77 -6.59 8.21 8.73
N VAL A 78 -5.86 8.99 7.94
CA VAL A 78 -6.29 9.39 6.60
C VAL A 78 -5.89 8.31 5.61
N SER A 79 -6.88 7.72 4.93
CA SER A 79 -6.68 6.64 3.97
C SER A 79 -7.49 6.90 2.69
N PRO A 80 -6.97 6.52 1.51
CA PRO A 80 -7.59 6.88 0.23
C PRO A 80 -8.79 6.02 -0.16
N LEU A 81 -8.97 4.84 0.46
CA LEU A 81 -9.94 3.85 0.03
C LEU A 81 -10.85 3.36 1.16
N ILE A 82 -12.15 3.40 0.91
CA ILE A 82 -13.19 2.95 1.85
C ILE A 82 -13.04 1.46 2.18
N SER A 83 -12.76 0.61 1.18
CA SER A 83 -12.56 -0.83 1.38
C SER A 83 -11.40 -1.12 2.33
N LEU A 84 -10.25 -0.45 2.12
CA LEU A 84 -9.08 -0.60 2.99
C LEU A 84 -9.38 -0.14 4.42
N MET A 85 -10.11 0.98 4.58
CA MET A 85 -10.52 1.45 5.90
C MET A 85 -11.41 0.43 6.62
N LYS A 86 -12.35 -0.17 5.90
CA LYS A 86 -13.26 -1.18 6.43
C LYS A 86 -12.49 -2.40 6.94
N ASP A 87 -11.62 -2.97 6.12
CA ASP A 87 -10.82 -4.14 6.47
C ASP A 87 -9.92 -3.87 7.70
N GLN A 88 -9.31 -2.68 7.77
CA GLN A 88 -8.51 -2.28 8.94
C GLN A 88 -9.36 -2.14 10.20
N VAL A 89 -10.53 -1.52 10.11
CA VAL A 89 -11.43 -1.33 11.24
C VAL A 89 -11.98 -2.67 11.74
N GLU A 90 -12.41 -3.55 10.85
CA GLU A 90 -12.89 -4.89 11.21
C GLU A 90 -11.81 -5.70 11.93
N THR A 91 -10.59 -5.67 11.44
CA THR A 91 -9.43 -6.33 12.08
C THR A 91 -9.15 -5.76 13.47
N LEU A 92 -9.18 -4.44 13.63
CA LEU A 92 -8.96 -3.79 14.93
C LEU A 92 -10.07 -4.13 15.93
N GLN A 93 -11.31 -4.09 15.50
CA GLN A 93 -12.47 -4.45 16.33
C GLN A 93 -12.43 -5.93 16.75
N ALA A 94 -12.05 -6.83 15.85
CA ALA A 94 -11.84 -8.24 16.17
C ALA A 94 -10.75 -8.45 17.24
N ASN A 95 -9.75 -7.57 17.27
CA ASN A 95 -8.71 -7.55 18.31
C ASN A 95 -9.12 -6.80 19.59
N GLY A 96 -10.39 -6.38 19.71
CA GLY A 96 -10.90 -5.66 20.89
C GLY A 96 -10.51 -4.17 20.95
N ILE A 97 -10.10 -3.58 19.83
CA ILE A 97 -9.71 -2.17 19.73
C ILE A 97 -10.89 -1.34 19.23
N ALA A 98 -11.25 -0.28 19.96
CA ALA A 98 -12.30 0.65 19.56
C ALA A 98 -11.84 1.48 18.35
N ALA A 99 -12.26 1.10 17.16
CA ALA A 99 -11.96 1.74 15.89
C ALA A 99 -13.23 1.93 15.05
N GLY A 100 -13.24 2.94 14.19
CA GLY A 100 -14.33 3.20 13.26
C GLY A 100 -13.84 3.88 11.99
N ALA A 101 -14.64 3.80 10.94
CA ALA A 101 -14.40 4.48 9.67
C ALA A 101 -15.53 5.44 9.34
N LEU A 102 -15.21 6.71 9.20
CA LEU A 102 -16.16 7.76 8.80
C LEU A 102 -16.06 7.95 7.28
N ASN A 103 -17.07 7.50 6.54
CA ASN A 103 -17.07 7.52 5.09
C ASN A 103 -18.48 7.72 4.49
N SER A 104 -18.55 7.84 3.18
CA SER A 104 -19.81 8.08 2.46
C SER A 104 -20.67 6.83 2.26
N SER A 105 -20.17 5.65 2.59
CA SER A 105 -20.93 4.40 2.47
C SER A 105 -21.74 4.07 3.72
N ASN A 106 -21.42 4.70 4.86
CA ASN A 106 -22.18 4.58 6.09
C ASN A 106 -23.49 5.36 5.99
N ASP A 107 -24.52 4.91 6.69
CA ASP A 107 -25.71 5.73 6.90
C ASP A 107 -25.45 6.89 7.89
N GLU A 108 -26.37 7.86 7.92
CA GLU A 108 -26.19 9.05 8.77
C GLU A 108 -26.24 8.71 10.27
N THR A 109 -26.98 7.67 10.66
CA THR A 109 -27.06 7.22 12.06
C THR A 109 -25.71 6.66 12.51
N GLU A 110 -25.10 5.84 11.68
CA GLU A 110 -23.78 5.25 11.92
C GLU A 110 -22.71 6.35 12.03
N ASN A 111 -22.69 7.29 11.09
CA ASN A 111 -21.78 8.43 11.12
C ASN A 111 -21.98 9.30 12.36
N ALA A 112 -23.25 9.56 12.78
CA ALA A 112 -23.55 10.33 13.99
C ALA A 112 -23.05 9.63 15.26
N ASN A 113 -23.20 8.31 15.34
CA ASN A 113 -22.70 7.52 16.46
C ASN A 113 -21.17 7.54 16.54
N LEU A 114 -20.48 7.44 15.41
CA LEU A 114 -19.03 7.56 15.33
C LEU A 114 -18.54 8.93 15.78
N ARG A 115 -19.16 10.02 15.32
CA ARG A 115 -18.84 11.39 15.78
C ARG A 115 -18.97 11.55 17.28
N ARG A 116 -20.09 11.05 17.84
CA ARG A 116 -20.31 11.06 19.30
C ARG A 116 -19.23 10.27 20.03
N ALA A 117 -18.89 9.08 19.56
CA ALA A 117 -17.86 8.24 20.17
C ALA A 117 -16.46 8.91 20.15
N CYS A 118 -16.14 9.69 19.10
CA CYS A 118 -14.92 10.48 19.03
C CYS A 118 -14.89 11.60 20.05
N ILE A 119 -15.97 12.39 20.14
CA ILE A 119 -16.08 13.53 21.08
C ILE A 119 -16.04 13.03 22.54
N GLU A 120 -16.67 11.91 22.85
CA GLU A 120 -16.67 11.28 24.16
C GLU A 120 -15.35 10.53 24.48
N GLY A 121 -14.38 10.50 23.56
CA GLY A 121 -13.09 9.84 23.77
C GLY A 121 -13.16 8.30 23.85
N ARG A 122 -14.25 7.71 23.37
CA ARG A 122 -14.43 6.25 23.38
C ARG A 122 -13.75 5.51 22.22
N LEU A 123 -13.35 6.26 21.17
CA LEU A 123 -12.69 5.69 20.01
C LEU A 123 -11.18 5.88 20.10
N LYS A 124 -10.41 4.84 19.78
CA LYS A 124 -8.94 4.90 19.73
C LYS A 124 -8.40 5.26 18.35
N LEU A 125 -9.05 4.77 17.30
CA LEU A 125 -8.69 5.09 15.91
C LEU A 125 -9.93 5.44 15.09
N LEU A 126 -9.86 6.56 14.38
CA LEU A 126 -10.83 6.98 13.38
C LEU A 126 -10.17 6.99 12.00
N TYR A 127 -10.63 6.09 11.13
CA TYR A 127 -10.26 6.11 9.72
C TYR A 127 -11.17 7.05 8.95
N ILE A 128 -10.58 7.86 8.08
CA ILE A 128 -11.31 8.91 7.35
C ILE A 128 -10.69 9.12 5.97
N SER A 129 -11.51 9.38 4.96
CA SER A 129 -11.00 9.79 3.65
C SER A 129 -10.53 11.25 3.66
N PRO A 130 -9.65 11.67 2.75
CA PRO A 130 -9.22 13.07 2.66
C PRO A 130 -10.39 14.04 2.46
N GLU A 131 -11.38 13.65 1.62
CA GLU A 131 -12.57 14.47 1.34
C GLU A 131 -13.43 14.63 2.61
N LYS A 132 -13.58 13.54 3.35
CA LYS A 132 -14.36 13.55 4.59
C LYS A 132 -13.62 14.30 5.70
N LEU A 133 -12.29 14.21 5.77
CA LEU A 133 -11.47 15.03 6.68
C LEU A 133 -11.73 16.51 6.47
N ILE A 134 -11.81 16.95 5.21
CA ILE A 134 -12.12 18.33 4.84
C ILE A 134 -13.52 18.74 5.35
N ALA A 135 -14.50 17.85 5.16
CA ALA A 135 -15.88 18.11 5.56
C ALA A 135 -16.10 18.15 7.08
N GLU A 136 -15.37 17.30 7.82
CA GLU A 136 -15.52 17.19 9.28
C GLU A 136 -14.65 18.17 10.09
N LYS A 137 -13.86 18.99 9.43
CA LYS A 137 -12.91 19.90 10.07
C LYS A 137 -13.55 20.78 11.15
N ASP A 138 -14.65 21.43 10.84
CA ASP A 138 -15.28 22.41 11.70
C ASP A 138 -16.30 21.82 12.68
N TYR A 139 -16.73 20.58 12.46
CA TYR A 139 -17.81 19.94 13.23
C TYR A 139 -17.31 18.89 14.22
N LEU A 140 -16.29 18.10 13.84
CA LEU A 140 -15.81 17.00 14.64
C LEU A 140 -14.40 17.24 15.15
N LEU A 141 -13.48 17.57 14.24
CA LEU A 141 -12.06 17.51 14.55
C LEU A 141 -11.60 18.59 15.55
N ARG A 142 -12.33 19.71 15.68
CA ARG A 142 -12.07 20.75 16.68
C ARG A 142 -12.50 20.37 18.08
N ASP A 143 -13.54 19.53 18.20
CA ASP A 143 -14.18 19.21 19.47
C ASP A 143 -13.65 17.89 20.09
N MET A 144 -12.80 17.18 19.38
CA MET A 144 -12.25 15.91 19.86
C MET A 144 -10.76 16.03 20.27
N SER A 145 -10.35 15.17 21.19
CA SER A 145 -8.94 15.04 21.55
C SER A 145 -8.22 14.13 20.55
N ILE A 146 -7.22 14.67 19.85
CA ILE A 146 -6.46 13.94 18.83
C ILE A 146 -5.09 13.54 19.38
N SER A 147 -4.79 12.25 19.34
CA SER A 147 -3.51 11.70 19.81
C SER A 147 -2.39 11.82 18.77
N LEU A 148 -2.69 11.54 17.51
CA LEU A 148 -1.79 11.61 16.37
C LEU A 148 -2.55 11.66 15.05
N PHE A 149 -1.85 12.06 13.98
CA PHE A 149 -2.31 11.89 12.60
C PHE A 149 -1.47 10.86 11.88
N ALA A 150 -2.11 9.90 11.23
CA ALA A 150 -1.47 8.95 10.34
C ALA A 150 -1.98 9.16 8.91
N ILE A 151 -1.07 9.44 7.99
CA ILE A 151 -1.38 9.63 6.57
C ILE A 151 -0.93 8.37 5.83
N ASP A 152 -1.88 7.50 5.61
CA ASP A 152 -1.64 6.26 4.86
C ASP A 152 -1.62 6.53 3.36
N GLU A 153 -0.88 5.70 2.62
CA GLU A 153 -0.63 5.87 1.19
C GLU A 153 -0.22 7.30 0.82
N ALA A 154 0.73 7.86 1.60
CA ALA A 154 1.15 9.25 1.51
C ALA A 154 1.69 9.65 0.13
N HIS A 155 2.08 8.68 -0.72
CA HIS A 155 2.46 8.92 -2.11
C HIS A 155 1.33 9.57 -2.94
N CYS A 156 0.06 9.45 -2.51
CA CYS A 156 -1.08 10.10 -3.16
C CYS A 156 -0.99 11.63 -3.19
N ILE A 157 -0.13 12.24 -2.37
CA ILE A 157 0.09 13.71 -2.35
C ILE A 157 0.89 14.22 -3.56
N SER A 158 1.66 13.33 -4.20
CA SER A 158 2.58 13.67 -5.30
C SER A 158 1.97 13.38 -6.67
N GLN A 159 2.10 14.31 -7.59
CA GLN A 159 1.75 14.09 -9.00
C GLN A 159 2.65 13.04 -9.67
N TRP A 160 3.82 12.80 -9.11
CA TRP A 160 4.75 11.76 -9.53
C TRP A 160 4.45 10.38 -8.92
N GLY A 161 3.56 10.32 -7.94
CA GLY A 161 3.03 9.06 -7.41
C GLY A 161 2.07 8.40 -8.39
N HIS A 162 1.94 7.11 -8.30
CA HIS A 162 1.08 6.32 -9.22
C HIS A 162 -0.43 6.54 -9.02
N ASP A 163 -0.87 7.10 -7.88
CA ASP A 163 -2.28 7.42 -7.56
C ASP A 163 -2.38 8.82 -6.94
N PHE A 164 -2.15 9.86 -7.76
CA PHE A 164 -2.26 11.24 -7.29
C PHE A 164 -3.69 11.63 -6.93
N ARG A 165 -3.84 12.20 -5.72
CA ARG A 165 -5.12 12.72 -5.19
C ARG A 165 -4.93 14.13 -4.67
N PRO A 166 -5.51 15.15 -5.35
CA PRO A 166 -5.33 16.55 -4.97
C PRO A 166 -5.75 16.86 -3.53
N GLU A 167 -6.74 16.13 -3.00
CA GLU A 167 -7.27 16.27 -1.64
C GLU A 167 -6.19 16.08 -0.57
N TYR A 168 -5.20 15.21 -0.82
CA TYR A 168 -4.07 14.99 0.09
C TYR A 168 -3.26 16.26 0.36
N ARG A 169 -3.21 17.22 -0.57
CA ARG A 169 -2.53 18.50 -0.38
C ARG A 169 -3.24 19.43 0.59
N ARG A 170 -4.50 19.16 0.90
CA ARG A 170 -5.31 19.94 1.85
C ARG A 170 -5.16 19.45 3.29
N ILE A 171 -4.53 18.29 3.52
CA ILE A 171 -4.41 17.68 4.86
C ILE A 171 -3.60 18.57 5.79
N ARG A 172 -2.42 19.05 5.39
CA ARG A 172 -1.56 19.87 6.26
C ARG A 172 -2.19 21.18 6.68
N PRO A 173 -2.81 21.96 5.80
CA PRO A 173 -3.58 23.14 6.21
C PRO A 173 -4.63 22.86 7.28
N ILE A 174 -5.36 21.75 7.15
CA ILE A 174 -6.37 21.32 8.13
C ILE A 174 -5.72 21.00 9.48
N ILE A 175 -4.65 20.19 9.49
CA ILE A 175 -3.93 19.86 10.73
C ILE A 175 -3.43 21.12 11.44
N ASN A 176 -2.94 22.12 10.70
CA ASN A 176 -2.49 23.39 11.26
C ASN A 176 -3.61 24.19 11.93
N GLU A 177 -4.85 24.09 11.43
CA GLU A 177 -6.02 24.75 12.00
C GLU A 177 -6.57 24.04 13.24
N ILE A 178 -6.49 22.71 13.29
CA ILE A 178 -7.05 21.88 14.37
C ILE A 178 -6.14 21.93 15.61
N GLY A 179 -4.84 21.88 15.43
CA GLY A 179 -3.88 21.88 16.53
C GLY A 179 -2.71 20.90 16.34
N LYS A 180 -1.75 20.96 17.26
CA LYS A 180 -0.52 20.20 17.16
C LYS A 180 -0.69 18.78 17.71
N ALA A 181 -0.64 17.79 16.83
CA ALA A 181 -0.44 16.39 17.18
C ALA A 181 0.68 15.83 16.28
N PRO A 182 1.42 14.79 16.70
CA PRO A 182 2.45 14.21 15.88
C PRO A 182 1.87 13.60 14.61
N LEU A 183 2.63 13.70 13.53
CA LEU A 183 2.24 13.25 12.20
C LEU A 183 3.14 12.11 11.75
N ILE A 184 2.56 11.00 11.34
CA ILE A 184 3.25 9.93 10.65
C ILE A 184 2.70 9.79 9.23
N ALA A 185 3.56 9.89 8.23
CA ALA A 185 3.22 9.62 6.84
C ALA A 185 3.82 8.27 6.44
N LEU A 186 3.02 7.41 5.81
CA LEU A 186 3.42 6.05 5.48
C LEU A 186 3.12 5.75 4.01
N THR A 187 4.06 5.06 3.36
CA THR A 187 3.84 4.52 2.02
C THR A 187 4.75 3.32 1.75
N ALA A 188 4.30 2.45 0.85
CA ALA A 188 5.11 1.34 0.35
C ALA A 188 6.00 1.75 -0.83
N THR A 189 5.63 2.81 -1.53
CA THR A 189 6.23 3.19 -2.81
C THR A 189 6.48 4.70 -2.84
N ALA A 190 7.72 5.11 -2.78
CA ALA A 190 8.09 6.51 -2.96
C ALA A 190 9.52 6.63 -3.49
N THR A 191 9.65 7.13 -4.72
CA THR A 191 10.94 7.58 -5.26
C THR A 191 11.47 8.77 -4.45
N PRO A 192 12.75 9.13 -4.53
CA PRO A 192 13.29 10.31 -3.85
C PRO A 192 12.48 11.59 -4.14
N LYS A 193 11.97 11.73 -5.36
CA LYS A 193 11.11 12.86 -5.77
C LYS A 193 9.76 12.85 -5.04
N VAL A 194 9.12 11.69 -4.96
CA VAL A 194 7.86 11.51 -4.21
C VAL A 194 8.08 11.74 -2.72
N GLN A 195 9.19 11.25 -2.15
CA GLN A 195 9.56 11.50 -0.75
C GLN A 195 9.67 12.99 -0.44
N HIS A 196 10.35 13.73 -1.32
CA HIS A 196 10.47 15.18 -1.19
C HIS A 196 9.11 15.88 -1.26
N ASP A 197 8.24 15.48 -2.17
CA ASP A 197 6.89 16.02 -2.30
C ASP A 197 6.04 15.75 -1.05
N ILE A 198 6.13 14.55 -0.48
CA ILE A 198 5.45 14.21 0.78
C ILE A 198 5.91 15.14 1.90
N GLN A 199 7.22 15.24 2.12
CA GLN A 199 7.79 16.10 3.16
C GLN A 199 7.39 17.56 3.00
N LYS A 200 7.49 18.09 1.78
CA LYS A 200 7.14 19.47 1.46
C LYS A 200 5.65 19.76 1.71
N ASN A 201 4.76 18.96 1.14
CA ASN A 201 3.31 19.21 1.20
C ASN A 201 2.71 18.90 2.59
N LEU A 202 3.31 18.01 3.37
CA LEU A 202 2.90 17.76 4.75
C LEU A 202 3.67 18.61 5.77
N GLY A 203 4.56 19.51 5.33
CA GLY A 203 5.35 20.35 6.23
C GLY A 203 6.28 19.54 7.15
N MET A 204 6.84 18.44 6.64
CA MET A 204 7.67 17.45 7.36
C MET A 204 9.12 17.48 6.89
N VAL A 205 9.65 18.63 6.48
CA VAL A 205 11.00 18.73 5.90
C VAL A 205 12.08 18.25 6.88
N ASP A 206 11.89 18.52 8.17
CA ASP A 206 12.82 18.11 9.23
C ASP A 206 12.44 16.77 9.90
N ALA A 207 11.41 16.08 9.39
CA ALA A 207 10.98 14.82 9.98
C ALA A 207 11.97 13.69 9.71
N GLN A 208 12.13 12.80 10.69
CA GLN A 208 12.93 11.59 10.54
C GLN A 208 12.33 10.68 9.44
N ILE A 209 13.18 10.26 8.52
CA ILE A 209 12.81 9.27 7.50
C ILE A 209 13.26 7.89 7.99
N PHE A 210 12.32 6.97 8.11
CA PHE A 210 12.55 5.56 8.36
C PHE A 210 12.34 4.79 7.07
N LYS A 211 13.42 4.23 6.54
CA LYS A 211 13.39 3.53 5.25
C LYS A 211 13.80 2.08 5.44
N SER A 212 12.87 1.17 5.16
CA SER A 212 13.16 -0.24 4.98
C SER A 212 13.64 -0.49 3.56
N SER A 213 14.40 -1.56 3.34
CA SER A 213 14.81 -1.94 1.99
C SER A 213 13.58 -2.27 1.12
N PHE A 214 13.60 -1.83 -0.12
CA PHE A 214 12.64 -2.22 -1.16
C PHE A 214 12.95 -3.59 -1.76
N ASN A 215 14.07 -4.19 -1.37
CA ASN A 215 14.45 -5.50 -1.90
C ASN A 215 13.48 -6.61 -1.44
N ARG A 216 13.01 -7.37 -2.40
CA ARG A 216 12.18 -8.56 -2.21
C ARG A 216 12.94 -9.76 -2.79
N PRO A 217 13.91 -10.34 -2.04
CA PRO A 217 14.80 -11.38 -2.57
C PRO A 217 14.05 -12.67 -2.97
N ASN A 218 12.89 -12.91 -2.39
CA ASN A 218 12.02 -14.04 -2.69
C ASN A 218 11.21 -13.92 -4.00
N LEU A 219 11.27 -12.76 -4.68
CA LEU A 219 10.55 -12.54 -5.93
C LEU A 219 11.47 -12.71 -7.12
N TYR A 220 11.05 -13.55 -8.07
CA TYR A 220 11.65 -13.66 -9.39
C TYR A 220 10.99 -12.69 -10.36
N TYR A 221 11.78 -11.93 -11.11
CA TYR A 221 11.29 -10.96 -12.10
C TYR A 221 11.65 -11.38 -13.51
N GLU A 222 10.66 -11.31 -14.40
CA GLU A 222 10.83 -11.71 -15.82
C GLU A 222 9.99 -10.81 -16.72
N VAL A 223 10.57 -10.39 -17.85
CA VAL A 223 9.87 -9.71 -18.95
C VAL A 223 9.90 -10.59 -20.19
N ARG A 224 8.73 -10.86 -20.76
CA ARG A 224 8.55 -11.68 -21.94
C ARG A 224 8.01 -10.86 -23.11
N PRO A 225 8.42 -11.15 -24.37
CA PRO A 225 7.78 -10.58 -25.53
C PRO A 225 6.28 -10.90 -25.54
N LYS A 226 5.45 -9.90 -25.82
CA LYS A 226 4.03 -10.05 -25.98
C LYS A 226 3.71 -10.45 -27.43
N THR A 227 3.40 -11.73 -27.64
CA THR A 227 3.10 -12.32 -28.94
C THR A 227 1.62 -12.63 -29.08
N ALA A 228 1.19 -13.11 -30.25
CA ALA A 228 -0.17 -13.61 -30.46
C ALA A 228 -0.53 -14.83 -29.60
N ASN A 229 0.48 -15.51 -29.03
CA ASN A 229 0.31 -16.74 -28.23
C ASN A 229 0.26 -16.48 -26.71
N ILE A 230 0.17 -15.22 -26.27
CA ILE A 230 0.23 -14.85 -24.85
C ILE A 230 -0.78 -15.63 -23.98
N ASP A 231 -2.02 -15.78 -24.44
CA ASP A 231 -3.05 -16.51 -23.68
C ASP A 231 -2.64 -17.98 -23.48
N ARG A 232 -2.08 -18.61 -24.52
CA ARG A 232 -1.53 -19.98 -24.46
C ARG A 232 -0.33 -20.08 -23.51
N ASP A 233 0.55 -19.10 -23.51
CA ASP A 233 1.73 -19.06 -22.63
C ASP A 233 1.31 -18.93 -21.17
N ILE A 234 0.30 -18.13 -20.89
CA ILE A 234 -0.27 -17.98 -19.55
C ILE A 234 -0.90 -19.29 -19.08
N ILE A 235 -1.74 -19.93 -19.93
CA ILE A 235 -2.37 -21.21 -19.61
C ILE A 235 -1.29 -22.27 -19.30
N LYS A 236 -0.27 -22.36 -20.15
CA LYS A 236 0.85 -23.29 -19.95
C LYS A 236 1.58 -23.05 -18.64
N PHE A 237 1.83 -21.75 -18.31
CA PHE A 237 2.47 -21.39 -17.06
C PHE A 237 1.64 -21.83 -15.85
N ILE A 238 0.33 -21.54 -15.85
CA ILE A 238 -0.56 -21.91 -14.73
C ILE A 238 -0.64 -23.42 -14.56
N ARG A 239 -0.79 -24.18 -15.65
CA ARG A 239 -0.82 -25.64 -15.61
C ARG A 239 0.48 -26.27 -15.09
N ASN A 240 1.62 -25.62 -15.32
CA ASN A 240 2.92 -26.04 -14.78
C ASN A 240 3.13 -25.62 -13.31
N ASN A 241 2.20 -24.86 -12.76
CA ASN A 241 2.20 -24.41 -11.37
C ASN A 241 0.85 -24.72 -10.71
N PRO A 242 0.43 -25.99 -10.63
CA PRO A 242 -0.85 -26.39 -10.06
C PRO A 242 -0.93 -25.97 -8.58
N GLU A 243 -2.16 -25.75 -8.11
CA GLU A 243 -2.46 -25.43 -6.70
C GLU A 243 -1.78 -24.13 -6.18
N LYS A 244 -1.31 -23.27 -7.09
CA LYS A 244 -0.72 -21.97 -6.73
C LYS A 244 -1.67 -20.84 -7.04
N SER A 245 -1.87 -19.96 -6.06
CA SER A 245 -2.66 -18.74 -6.24
C SER A 245 -1.93 -17.71 -7.08
N GLY A 246 -2.65 -17.02 -7.96
CA GLY A 246 -2.07 -15.98 -8.79
C GLY A 246 -3.01 -14.85 -9.16
N ILE A 247 -2.41 -13.72 -9.52
CA ILE A 247 -3.11 -12.52 -9.99
C ILE A 247 -2.62 -12.19 -11.40
N ILE A 248 -3.54 -11.91 -12.32
CA ILE A 248 -3.21 -11.50 -13.69
C ILE A 248 -3.80 -10.11 -13.92
N TYR A 249 -2.94 -9.12 -14.16
CA TYR A 249 -3.34 -7.75 -14.42
C TYR A 249 -3.49 -7.49 -15.92
N CYS A 250 -4.64 -6.95 -16.31
CA CYS A 250 -4.95 -6.50 -17.66
C CYS A 250 -5.35 -5.03 -17.65
N LEU A 251 -5.07 -4.32 -18.75
CA LEU A 251 -5.35 -2.89 -18.88
C LEU A 251 -6.83 -2.59 -19.01
N SER A 252 -7.63 -3.44 -19.70
CA SER A 252 -9.04 -3.20 -19.98
C SER A 252 -9.96 -4.22 -19.31
N ARG A 253 -11.17 -3.74 -18.92
CA ARG A 253 -12.23 -4.59 -18.37
C ARG A 253 -12.60 -5.74 -19.31
N LYS A 254 -12.74 -5.41 -20.61
CA LYS A 254 -13.05 -6.40 -21.65
C LYS A 254 -12.01 -7.54 -21.68
N LYS A 255 -10.69 -7.19 -21.64
CA LYS A 255 -9.65 -8.23 -21.65
C LYS A 255 -9.64 -9.05 -20.36
N VAL A 256 -9.98 -8.46 -19.22
CA VAL A 256 -10.16 -9.18 -17.95
C VAL A 256 -11.22 -10.26 -18.08
N GLU A 257 -12.39 -9.92 -18.60
CA GLU A 257 -13.50 -10.87 -18.79
C GLU A 257 -13.15 -11.96 -19.79
N GLU A 258 -12.65 -11.58 -20.98
CA GLU A 258 -12.22 -12.52 -22.03
C GLU A 258 -11.16 -13.52 -21.52
N LEU A 259 -10.14 -13.04 -20.82
CA LEU A 259 -9.08 -13.91 -20.32
C LEU A 259 -9.59 -14.84 -19.21
N ALA A 260 -10.44 -14.35 -18.30
CA ALA A 260 -11.04 -15.19 -17.27
C ALA A 260 -11.89 -16.33 -17.91
N GLU A 261 -12.67 -16.05 -18.93
CA GLU A 261 -13.45 -17.05 -19.67
C GLU A 261 -12.52 -18.08 -20.38
N ILE A 262 -11.46 -17.61 -21.02
CA ILE A 262 -10.48 -18.48 -21.68
C ILE A 262 -9.82 -19.43 -20.64
N LEU A 263 -9.44 -18.91 -19.47
CA LEU A 263 -8.85 -19.73 -18.41
C LEU A 263 -9.85 -20.77 -17.90
N GLN A 264 -11.10 -20.38 -17.65
CA GLN A 264 -12.17 -21.30 -17.23
C GLN A 264 -12.43 -22.39 -18.27
N ALA A 265 -12.50 -22.03 -19.56
CA ALA A 265 -12.66 -23.00 -20.66
C ALA A 265 -11.49 -23.99 -20.74
N ASN A 266 -10.33 -23.66 -20.21
CA ASN A 266 -9.15 -24.51 -20.10
C ASN A 266 -9.01 -25.24 -18.75
N GLY A 267 -10.08 -25.26 -17.94
CA GLY A 267 -10.14 -25.97 -16.66
C GLY A 267 -9.39 -25.26 -15.50
N ILE A 268 -9.07 -23.97 -15.65
CA ILE A 268 -8.43 -23.17 -14.60
C ILE A 268 -9.52 -22.44 -13.80
N ASN A 269 -9.49 -22.59 -12.48
CA ASN A 269 -10.45 -21.95 -11.59
C ASN A 269 -10.12 -20.45 -11.42
N ALA A 270 -10.57 -19.65 -12.38
CA ALA A 270 -10.30 -18.22 -12.45
C ALA A 270 -11.58 -17.38 -12.35
N ARG A 271 -11.49 -16.16 -11.84
CA ARG A 271 -12.57 -15.16 -11.84
C ARG A 271 -12.07 -13.80 -12.29
N ALA A 272 -12.98 -13.03 -12.87
CA ALA A 272 -12.74 -11.63 -13.25
C ALA A 272 -12.92 -10.69 -12.06
N TYR A 273 -12.18 -9.59 -12.04
CA TYR A 273 -12.36 -8.51 -11.07
C TYR A 273 -12.05 -7.14 -11.70
N HIS A 274 -13.03 -6.26 -11.75
CA HIS A 274 -12.85 -4.87 -12.20
C HIS A 274 -13.96 -3.95 -11.69
N ALA A 275 -13.71 -2.65 -11.67
CA ALA A 275 -14.64 -1.65 -11.13
C ALA A 275 -15.99 -1.54 -11.84
N GLY A 276 -16.15 -2.13 -13.06
CA GLY A 276 -17.41 -2.18 -13.78
C GLY A 276 -18.34 -3.29 -13.37
N MET A 277 -17.90 -4.24 -12.55
CA MET A 277 -18.73 -5.30 -11.98
C MET A 277 -19.63 -4.74 -10.87
N ASP A 278 -20.79 -5.39 -10.65
CA ASP A 278 -21.60 -5.08 -9.49
C ASP A 278 -20.86 -5.39 -8.18
N SER A 279 -21.23 -4.67 -7.12
CA SER A 279 -20.49 -4.74 -5.85
C SER A 279 -20.55 -6.12 -5.20
N ALA A 280 -21.70 -6.83 -5.31
CA ALA A 280 -21.87 -8.14 -4.70
C ALA A 280 -20.98 -9.19 -5.37
N THR A 281 -20.98 -9.27 -6.69
CA THR A 281 -20.13 -10.19 -7.47
C THR A 281 -18.65 -9.89 -7.23
N ARG A 282 -18.27 -8.61 -7.16
CA ARG A 282 -16.90 -8.18 -6.92
C ARG A 282 -16.42 -8.61 -5.53
N THR A 283 -17.22 -8.38 -4.51
CA THR A 283 -16.92 -8.82 -3.14
C THR A 283 -16.82 -10.35 -3.07
N GLN A 284 -17.78 -11.06 -3.66
CA GLN A 284 -17.77 -12.53 -3.68
C GLN A 284 -16.51 -13.09 -4.35
N ASN A 285 -16.09 -12.57 -5.50
CA ASN A 285 -14.89 -13.04 -6.20
C ASN A 285 -13.62 -12.76 -5.38
N GLN A 286 -13.56 -11.64 -4.67
CA GLN A 286 -12.48 -11.31 -3.75
C GLN A 286 -12.43 -12.29 -2.57
N ASP A 287 -13.55 -12.52 -1.91
CA ASP A 287 -13.65 -13.42 -0.76
C ASP A 287 -13.32 -14.86 -1.17
N ASP A 288 -13.81 -15.32 -2.30
CA ASP A 288 -13.51 -16.66 -2.82
C ASP A 288 -12.01 -16.82 -3.12
N PHE A 289 -11.34 -15.78 -3.58
CA PHE A 289 -9.89 -15.80 -3.77
C PHE A 289 -9.12 -15.83 -2.43
N LEU A 290 -9.54 -15.01 -1.46
CA LEU A 290 -8.94 -14.99 -0.12
C LEU A 290 -9.14 -16.33 0.62
N MET A 291 -10.30 -16.97 0.42
CA MET A 291 -10.66 -18.26 1.05
C MET A 291 -10.19 -19.48 0.23
N GLU A 292 -9.33 -19.29 -0.77
CA GLU A 292 -8.78 -20.37 -1.60
C GLU A 292 -9.81 -21.20 -2.38
N LYS A 293 -11.02 -20.65 -2.60
CA LYS A 293 -12.04 -21.27 -3.42
C LYS A 293 -11.79 -21.10 -4.91
N ILE A 294 -11.00 -20.09 -5.29
CA ILE A 294 -10.50 -19.85 -6.64
C ILE A 294 -8.99 -19.63 -6.60
N ASP A 295 -8.31 -20.07 -7.66
CA ASP A 295 -6.85 -20.07 -7.73
C ASP A 295 -6.32 -18.78 -8.37
N VAL A 296 -7.08 -18.22 -9.33
CA VAL A 296 -6.63 -17.10 -10.16
C VAL A 296 -7.65 -15.97 -10.19
N ILE A 297 -7.19 -14.75 -9.92
CA ILE A 297 -7.92 -13.52 -10.22
C ILE A 297 -7.34 -12.88 -11.47
N VAL A 298 -8.19 -12.64 -12.47
CA VAL A 298 -7.86 -11.78 -13.61
C VAL A 298 -8.48 -10.41 -13.36
N ALA A 299 -7.66 -9.37 -13.30
CA ALA A 299 -8.13 -8.08 -12.81
C ALA A 299 -7.55 -6.88 -13.57
N THR A 300 -8.26 -5.74 -13.46
CA THR A 300 -7.64 -4.43 -13.66
C THR A 300 -6.94 -3.99 -12.35
N ILE A 301 -6.27 -2.84 -12.39
CA ILE A 301 -5.67 -2.21 -11.18
C ILE A 301 -6.68 -1.97 -10.04
N ALA A 302 -7.98 -2.13 -10.30
CA ALA A 302 -9.02 -2.08 -9.28
C ALA A 302 -8.90 -3.20 -8.24
N PHE A 303 -8.29 -4.35 -8.60
CA PHE A 303 -7.86 -5.38 -7.65
C PHE A 303 -6.52 -4.98 -7.07
N GLY A 304 -6.57 -4.03 -6.16
CA GLY A 304 -5.39 -3.30 -5.74
C GLY A 304 -5.24 -3.20 -4.22
N MET A 305 -5.20 -1.97 -3.73
CA MET A 305 -5.00 -1.68 -2.31
C MET A 305 -6.03 -2.42 -1.43
N GLY A 306 -5.59 -2.96 -0.30
CA GLY A 306 -6.45 -3.70 0.63
C GLY A 306 -6.48 -5.22 0.46
N ILE A 307 -5.96 -5.78 -0.62
CA ILE A 307 -5.90 -7.24 -0.79
C ILE A 307 -4.71 -7.79 -0.01
N ASP A 308 -4.99 -8.54 1.04
CA ASP A 308 -3.98 -9.15 1.92
C ASP A 308 -4.06 -10.69 1.91
N LYS A 309 -3.70 -11.28 0.76
CA LYS A 309 -3.46 -12.73 0.64
C LYS A 309 -1.96 -12.98 0.70
N PRO A 310 -1.45 -13.68 1.73
CA PRO A 310 -0.01 -13.79 1.96
C PRO A 310 0.70 -14.73 0.97
N ASP A 311 0.01 -15.72 0.46
CA ASP A 311 0.53 -16.87 -0.29
C ASP A 311 0.29 -16.79 -1.81
N VAL A 312 0.14 -15.58 -2.37
CA VAL A 312 0.12 -15.39 -3.83
C VAL A 312 1.48 -15.80 -4.40
N ARG A 313 1.48 -16.79 -5.30
CA ARG A 313 2.73 -17.34 -5.84
C ARG A 313 3.17 -16.74 -7.16
N TYR A 314 2.26 -16.09 -7.88
CA TYR A 314 2.63 -15.36 -9.09
C TYR A 314 1.75 -14.14 -9.35
N VAL A 315 2.36 -13.12 -9.94
CA VAL A 315 1.70 -11.95 -10.49
C VAL A 315 2.12 -11.82 -11.95
N ILE A 316 1.13 -11.84 -12.84
CA ILE A 316 1.34 -11.72 -14.28
C ILE A 316 0.77 -10.39 -14.76
N HIS A 317 1.56 -9.61 -15.46
CA HIS A 317 1.10 -8.43 -16.18
C HIS A 317 0.89 -8.81 -17.65
N TYR A 318 -0.38 -8.91 -18.06
CA TYR A 318 -0.77 -9.09 -19.46
C TYR A 318 -0.40 -7.88 -20.30
N ASP A 319 -0.56 -6.71 -19.72
CA ASP A 319 -0.14 -5.42 -20.24
C ASP A 319 0.84 -4.76 -19.27
N ILE A 320 1.83 -4.03 -19.80
CA ILE A 320 2.78 -3.29 -18.98
C ILE A 320 2.05 -2.23 -18.12
N PRO A 321 2.37 -2.07 -16.84
CA PRO A 321 1.78 -1.04 -15.99
C PRO A 321 2.23 0.37 -16.39
N LYS A 322 1.50 1.38 -15.93
CA LYS A 322 1.71 2.80 -16.27
C LYS A 322 2.98 3.39 -15.64
N SER A 323 3.47 2.77 -14.57
CA SER A 323 4.63 3.25 -13.80
C SER A 323 5.32 2.09 -13.08
N LEU A 324 6.59 2.28 -12.75
CA LEU A 324 7.34 1.31 -11.95
C LEU A 324 6.87 1.26 -10.49
N GLU A 325 6.31 2.35 -9.95
CA GLU A 325 5.66 2.33 -8.63
C GLU A 325 4.46 1.39 -8.63
N GLY A 326 3.58 1.52 -9.61
CA GLY A 326 2.45 0.62 -9.80
C GLY A 326 2.90 -0.83 -9.98
N TYR A 327 3.90 -1.05 -10.82
CA TYR A 327 4.51 -2.36 -11.03
C TYR A 327 5.03 -2.97 -9.73
N TYR A 328 5.79 -2.22 -8.95
CA TYR A 328 6.33 -2.68 -7.66
C TYR A 328 5.21 -2.99 -6.66
N GLN A 329 4.19 -2.17 -6.59
CA GLN A 329 3.04 -2.38 -5.70
C GLN A 329 2.24 -3.64 -6.09
N GLU A 330 2.03 -3.85 -7.39
CA GLU A 330 1.29 -5.00 -7.91
C GLU A 330 2.10 -6.30 -7.77
N THR A 331 3.36 -6.31 -8.14
CA THR A 331 4.27 -7.45 -7.95
C THR A 331 4.53 -7.76 -6.48
N GLY A 332 4.53 -6.74 -5.63
CA GLY A 332 4.69 -6.86 -4.18
C GLY A 332 3.58 -7.65 -3.48
N ARG A 333 2.49 -8.02 -4.19
CA ARG A 333 1.45 -8.93 -3.68
C ARG A 333 1.91 -10.36 -3.63
N ALA A 334 2.89 -10.75 -4.47
CA ALA A 334 3.44 -12.09 -4.44
C ALA A 334 4.33 -12.30 -3.21
N GLY A 335 4.26 -13.50 -2.64
CA GLY A 335 5.18 -13.97 -1.60
C GLY A 335 5.26 -13.09 -0.35
N ARG A 336 4.14 -12.55 0.15
CA ARG A 336 4.11 -11.74 1.39
C ARG A 336 4.46 -12.53 2.63
N ASP A 337 4.24 -13.82 2.60
CA ASP A 337 4.62 -14.79 3.63
C ASP A 337 6.12 -15.11 3.64
N GLY A 338 6.90 -14.53 2.73
CA GLY A 338 8.32 -14.83 2.53
C GLY A 338 8.58 -16.01 1.59
N GLY A 339 7.54 -16.71 1.15
CA GLY A 339 7.64 -17.76 0.15
C GLY A 339 8.00 -17.22 -1.25
N GLU A 340 8.43 -18.11 -2.14
CA GLU A 340 8.78 -17.75 -3.52
C GLU A 340 7.59 -17.14 -4.27
N GLY A 341 7.85 -16.08 -5.03
CA GLY A 341 6.89 -15.45 -5.92
C GLY A 341 7.48 -15.20 -7.31
N ARG A 342 6.66 -15.37 -8.34
CA ARG A 342 7.05 -15.10 -9.73
C ARG A 342 6.30 -13.90 -10.28
N CYS A 343 7.04 -12.94 -10.82
CA CYS A 343 6.51 -11.72 -11.43
C CYS A 343 6.86 -11.72 -12.92
N ILE A 344 5.85 -11.96 -13.75
CA ILE A 344 6.02 -12.10 -15.20
C ILE A 344 5.29 -10.93 -15.89
N THR A 345 5.99 -10.20 -16.73
CA THR A 345 5.41 -9.09 -17.50
C THR A 345 5.53 -9.35 -18.99
N PHE A 346 4.41 -9.29 -19.69
CA PHE A 346 4.41 -9.30 -21.14
C PHE A 346 4.49 -7.89 -21.69
N TYR A 347 5.40 -7.65 -22.62
CA TYR A 347 5.69 -6.34 -23.17
C TYR A 347 5.75 -6.32 -24.69
N THR A 348 5.21 -5.27 -25.26
CA THR A 348 5.39 -4.85 -26.65
C THR A 348 5.29 -3.33 -26.76
N ASN A 349 6.00 -2.72 -27.69
CA ASN A 349 5.91 -1.27 -27.95
C ASN A 349 4.49 -0.78 -28.26
N LYS A 350 3.62 -1.65 -28.75
CA LYS A 350 2.19 -1.31 -28.97
C LYS A 350 1.44 -0.99 -27.68
N ASP A 351 1.92 -1.50 -26.54
CA ASP A 351 1.30 -1.21 -25.23
C ASP A 351 1.52 0.27 -24.84
N LEU A 352 2.66 0.86 -25.18
CA LEU A 352 2.94 2.28 -24.96
C LEU A 352 1.90 3.17 -25.65
N GLN A 353 1.61 2.89 -26.91
CA GLN A 353 0.61 3.64 -27.70
C GLN A 353 -0.80 3.55 -27.09
N LYS A 354 -1.15 2.39 -26.54
CA LYS A 354 -2.44 2.21 -25.84
C LYS A 354 -2.49 3.04 -24.56
N LEU A 355 -1.41 2.99 -23.76
CA LEU A 355 -1.34 3.72 -22.51
C LEU A 355 -1.29 5.23 -22.70
N GLU A 356 -0.63 5.73 -23.76
CA GLU A 356 -0.65 7.14 -24.14
C GLU A 356 -2.06 7.64 -24.47
N LYS A 357 -2.88 6.81 -25.16
CA LYS A 357 -4.29 7.15 -25.43
C LYS A 357 -5.12 7.37 -24.16
N PHE A 358 -4.82 6.65 -23.08
CA PHE A 358 -5.53 6.84 -21.79
C PHE A 358 -5.14 8.15 -21.07
N MET A 359 -4.08 8.82 -21.52
CA MET A 359 -3.68 10.11 -20.99
C MET A 359 -4.29 11.28 -21.76
N GLN A 360 -4.86 11.03 -22.94
CA GLN A 360 -5.52 12.06 -23.75
C GLN A 360 -6.71 12.67 -22.99
N GLY A 361 -6.83 14.00 -23.05
CA GLY A 361 -7.88 14.73 -22.35
C GLY A 361 -7.55 15.14 -20.91
N LYS A 362 -6.43 14.68 -20.36
CA LYS A 362 -5.92 15.16 -19.08
C LYS A 362 -5.18 16.51 -19.22
N PRO A 363 -4.98 17.27 -18.13
CA PRO A 363 -4.13 18.45 -18.12
C PRO A 363 -2.73 18.14 -18.68
N VAL A 364 -2.14 19.09 -19.42
CA VAL A 364 -0.85 18.91 -20.11
C VAL A 364 0.25 18.44 -19.15
N ALA A 365 0.34 19.05 -17.97
CA ALA A 365 1.33 18.66 -16.96
C ALA A 365 1.17 17.20 -16.51
N GLU A 366 -0.07 16.69 -16.37
CA GLU A 366 -0.31 15.28 -16.04
C GLU A 366 0.04 14.34 -17.19
N GLN A 367 -0.18 14.78 -18.45
CA GLN A 367 0.22 14.01 -19.61
C GLN A 367 1.74 13.87 -19.71
N GLU A 368 2.48 14.95 -19.45
CA GLU A 368 3.95 14.94 -19.47
C GLU A 368 4.54 14.02 -18.40
N ILE A 369 4.03 14.14 -17.17
CA ILE A 369 4.43 13.24 -16.07
C ILE A 369 4.09 11.79 -16.42
N GLY A 370 2.88 11.52 -16.88
CA GLY A 370 2.45 10.17 -17.26
C GLY A 370 3.30 9.56 -18.37
N LYS A 371 3.69 10.35 -19.36
CA LYS A 371 4.62 9.92 -20.43
C LYS A 371 5.99 9.56 -19.88
N GLN A 372 6.54 10.39 -18.99
CA GLN A 372 7.84 10.12 -18.38
C GLN A 372 7.80 8.80 -17.57
N LEU A 373 6.80 8.60 -16.71
CA LEU A 373 6.64 7.36 -15.94
C LEU A 373 6.50 6.12 -16.84
N LEU A 374 5.80 6.27 -17.97
CA LEU A 374 5.63 5.20 -18.94
C LEU A 374 6.95 4.87 -19.65
N LEU A 375 7.75 5.89 -20.03
CA LEU A 375 9.07 5.69 -20.63
C LEU A 375 10.04 5.00 -19.67
N GLU A 376 10.01 5.32 -18.38
CA GLU A 376 10.81 4.65 -17.35
C GLU A 376 10.42 3.17 -17.23
N THR A 377 9.12 2.87 -17.32
CA THR A 377 8.62 1.48 -17.30
C THR A 377 9.03 0.73 -18.57
N ALA A 378 8.99 1.36 -19.72
CA ALA A 378 9.46 0.78 -20.98
C ALA A 378 10.97 0.51 -20.95
N ALA A 379 11.74 1.47 -20.44
CA ALA A 379 13.19 1.31 -20.27
C ALA A 379 13.53 0.11 -19.35
N TYR A 380 12.76 -0.09 -18.27
CA TYR A 380 12.88 -1.29 -17.44
C TYR A 380 12.58 -2.57 -18.23
N ALA A 381 11.52 -2.59 -19.03
CA ALA A 381 11.13 -3.76 -19.81
C ALA A 381 12.16 -4.13 -20.88
N GLU A 382 12.78 -3.14 -21.52
CA GLU A 382 13.75 -3.30 -22.62
C GLU A 382 15.19 -3.49 -22.13
N SER A 383 15.47 -3.22 -20.85
CA SER A 383 16.81 -3.28 -20.28
C SER A 383 17.36 -4.70 -20.24
N SER A 384 18.66 -4.85 -20.50
CA SER A 384 19.44 -6.04 -20.23
C SER A 384 20.10 -6.07 -18.84
N VAL A 385 19.97 -4.98 -18.07
CA VAL A 385 20.48 -4.90 -16.70
C VAL A 385 19.62 -5.76 -15.76
N CYS A 386 20.22 -6.24 -14.67
CA CYS A 386 19.51 -6.95 -13.62
C CYS A 386 18.21 -6.24 -13.23
N ARG A 387 17.06 -6.94 -13.34
CA ARG A 387 15.74 -6.37 -13.05
C ARG A 387 15.63 -5.82 -11.64
N ARG A 388 16.18 -6.52 -10.67
CA ARG A 388 16.21 -6.11 -9.26
C ARG A 388 17.03 -4.85 -9.06
N LYS A 389 18.22 -4.80 -9.63
CA LYS A 389 19.10 -3.61 -9.57
C LYS A 389 18.40 -2.38 -10.14
N THR A 390 17.74 -2.52 -11.28
CA THR A 390 16.98 -1.42 -11.90
C THR A 390 15.83 -0.95 -11.03
N LEU A 391 15.04 -1.86 -10.44
CA LEU A 391 13.94 -1.49 -9.54
C LEU A 391 14.42 -0.79 -8.27
N LEU A 392 15.45 -1.33 -7.60
CA LEU A 392 15.98 -0.74 -6.38
C LEU A 392 16.58 0.64 -6.64
N HIS A 393 17.33 0.79 -7.74
CA HIS A 393 17.86 2.07 -8.15
C HIS A 393 16.76 3.12 -8.42
N TYR A 394 15.68 2.70 -9.04
CA TYR A 394 14.51 3.57 -9.27
C TYR A 394 13.93 4.15 -7.97
N PHE A 395 13.91 3.37 -6.88
CA PHE A 395 13.49 3.82 -5.55
C PHE A 395 14.61 4.50 -4.75
N GLY A 396 15.76 4.78 -5.39
CA GLY A 396 16.91 5.43 -4.73
C GLY A 396 17.61 4.52 -3.72
N GLU A 397 17.55 3.20 -3.93
CA GLU A 397 18.29 2.22 -3.15
C GLU A 397 19.46 1.66 -3.98
N GLU A 398 20.65 1.70 -3.41
CA GLU A 398 21.84 1.13 -4.04
C GLU A 398 21.83 -0.40 -3.89
N TYR A 399 22.11 -1.10 -4.99
CA TYR A 399 22.27 -2.54 -5.02
C TYR A 399 23.65 -2.87 -5.58
N LEU A 400 24.54 -3.34 -4.71
CA LEU A 400 25.96 -3.51 -5.03
C LEU A 400 26.26 -4.74 -5.90
N GLU A 401 25.37 -5.74 -5.86
CA GLU A 401 25.51 -6.96 -6.65
C GLU A 401 25.24 -6.69 -8.14
N ASP A 402 26.08 -7.22 -9.01
CA ASP A 402 25.86 -7.13 -10.46
C ASP A 402 24.84 -8.15 -10.97
N ASN A 403 24.70 -9.26 -10.26
CA ASN A 403 23.82 -10.36 -10.58
C ASN A 403 23.01 -10.76 -9.34
N CYS A 404 21.71 -10.68 -9.42
CA CYS A 404 20.83 -11.05 -8.29
C CYS A 404 20.53 -12.56 -8.22
N GLY A 405 20.92 -13.34 -9.20
CA GLY A 405 20.64 -14.78 -9.29
C GLY A 405 19.15 -15.14 -9.39
N ASN A 406 18.25 -14.14 -9.50
CA ASN A 406 16.80 -14.36 -9.42
C ASN A 406 16.00 -13.40 -10.31
N CYS A 407 16.44 -13.20 -11.56
CA CYS A 407 15.69 -12.54 -12.64
C CYS A 407 16.10 -13.09 -14.01
N ASP A 408 15.27 -12.82 -15.03
CA ASP A 408 15.53 -13.30 -16.40
C ASP A 408 16.89 -12.86 -16.94
N ASN A 409 17.24 -11.59 -16.80
CA ASN A 409 18.49 -11.03 -17.30
C ASN A 409 19.73 -11.61 -16.60
N CYS A 410 19.61 -12.03 -15.35
CA CYS A 410 20.73 -12.63 -14.62
C CYS A 410 20.89 -14.12 -14.89
N LEU A 411 19.81 -14.82 -15.20
CA LEU A 411 19.82 -16.28 -15.45
C LEU A 411 20.02 -16.60 -16.93
N ASN A 412 19.70 -15.68 -17.84
CA ASN A 412 19.85 -15.81 -19.28
C ASN A 412 20.49 -14.53 -19.84
N PRO A 413 21.79 -14.27 -19.55
CA PRO A 413 22.49 -13.07 -19.98
C PRO A 413 22.73 -13.01 -21.47
#